data_441d763384895b0d33d0dabd104a9679
#
_entry.id   441d763384895b0d33d0dabd104a9679
#
_cell.length_a   1.000
_cell.length_b   1.000
_cell.length_c   1.000
_cell.angle_alpha   90.00
_cell.angle_beta   90.00
_cell.angle_gamma   90.00
#
_symmetry.space_group_name_H-M   'P 1'
#
loop_
_entity.id
_entity.type
_entity.pdbx_description
1 polymer ?
#
loop_
_entity_poly.entity_id
_entity_poly.type
_entity_poly.pdbx_seq_one_letter_code
_entity_poly.pdbx_strand_id
1 'polypeptide(L)'
;MIVATGIDVGSASIKFAAVRVDEGGIDPRVLGGGTRPAGIEVLHMRVDRIRRRDPNRVIEGGYQALIDEAGLRHADVGYVATTGDADAVAFRTGHFYGMTTHARGALHLEPAATGALDVGALHARAIMMDDRSKVLGYQMTSQCASGSGQFLENISRYLGVGLGEVGELSIRADEPEKPSSICAVLSETDVINMVSRGIKTENILKGIHLSMAERYAKLLRAAGIEGIVMMTGGLAGDIGLVQALHEEIERQRVPVELRTDPDSIYAGALGAALWGTFRYVKLGGLKQAGVA
;
A
#
# COMPACT_ATOMS: atom_id res chain seq x y z
N MET A 1 -13.78 24.34 -3.15
CA MET A 1 -13.40 22.97 -3.54
C MET A 1 -12.01 22.95 -4.13
N ILE A 2 -11.18 22.00 -3.75
CA ILE A 2 -9.82 21.84 -4.24
C ILE A 2 -9.71 20.44 -4.85
N VAL A 3 -9.14 20.36 -6.06
CA VAL A 3 -8.79 19.10 -6.69
C VAL A 3 -7.29 18.87 -6.51
N ALA A 4 -6.93 17.72 -6.00
CA ALA A 4 -5.54 17.28 -5.92
C ALA A 4 -5.38 15.86 -6.47
N THR A 5 -4.21 15.58 -7.00
CA THR A 5 -3.84 14.25 -7.46
C THR A 5 -2.69 13.71 -6.63
N GLY A 6 -2.67 12.40 -6.43
CA GLY A 6 -1.61 11.68 -5.76
C GLY A 6 -1.02 10.63 -6.68
N ILE A 7 0.30 10.53 -6.70
CA ILE A 7 1.06 9.56 -7.48
C ILE A 7 1.98 8.80 -6.53
N ASP A 8 1.75 7.51 -6.37
CA ASP A 8 2.61 6.61 -5.61
C ASP A 8 3.46 5.78 -6.58
N VAL A 9 4.73 6.14 -6.67
CA VAL A 9 5.70 5.50 -7.56
C VAL A 9 6.36 4.33 -6.83
N GLY A 10 5.76 3.16 -6.96
CA GLY A 10 6.36 1.91 -6.47
C GLY A 10 7.27 1.26 -7.50
N SER A 11 8.11 0.30 -7.07
CA SER A 11 9.06 -0.40 -7.94
C SER A 11 8.41 -1.33 -8.98
N ALA A 12 7.22 -1.88 -8.70
CA ALA A 12 6.51 -2.79 -9.61
C ALA A 12 5.34 -2.12 -10.35
N SER A 13 4.72 -1.12 -9.73
CA SER A 13 3.54 -0.44 -10.27
C SER A 13 3.43 0.98 -9.72
N ILE A 14 2.78 1.85 -10.49
CA ILE A 14 2.47 3.22 -10.12
C ILE A 14 0.97 3.31 -9.87
N LYS A 15 0.57 3.90 -8.75
CA LYS A 15 -0.82 4.13 -8.41
C LYS A 15 -1.09 5.62 -8.47
N PHE A 16 -2.29 5.95 -8.92
CA PHE A 16 -2.75 7.30 -9.08
C PHE A 16 -4.10 7.46 -8.39
N ALA A 17 -4.34 8.61 -7.80
CA ALA A 17 -5.63 8.99 -7.22
C ALA A 17 -5.93 10.46 -7.52
N ALA A 18 -7.17 10.76 -7.86
CA ALA A 18 -7.69 12.12 -7.98
C ALA A 18 -8.78 12.30 -6.91
N VAL A 19 -8.67 13.36 -6.11
CA VAL A 19 -9.62 13.69 -5.05
C VAL A 19 -10.11 15.11 -5.21
N ARG A 20 -11.37 15.33 -4.86
CA ARG A 20 -11.96 16.66 -4.66
C ARG A 20 -12.29 16.82 -3.20
N VAL A 21 -11.88 17.93 -2.61
CA VAL A 21 -12.06 18.18 -1.18
C VAL A 21 -12.65 19.57 -0.97
N ASP A 22 -13.71 19.64 -0.18
CA ASP A 22 -14.26 20.90 0.28
C ASP A 22 -13.36 21.53 1.34
N GLU A 23 -13.36 22.86 1.45
CA GLU A 23 -12.49 23.57 2.41
C GLU A 23 -12.67 23.11 3.86
N GLY A 24 -13.89 22.71 4.25
CA GLY A 24 -14.17 22.15 5.57
C GLY A 24 -13.66 20.71 5.79
N GLY A 25 -13.38 19.94 4.73
CA GLY A 25 -12.87 18.58 4.79
C GLY A 25 -11.34 18.47 4.89
N ILE A 26 -10.64 19.60 4.95
CA ILE A 26 -9.18 19.66 4.82
C ILE A 26 -8.46 19.67 6.18
N ASP A 27 -9.16 20.00 7.27
CA ASP A 27 -8.52 20.07 8.60
C ASP A 27 -8.14 18.68 9.10
N PRO A 28 -6.83 18.35 9.23
CA PRO A 28 -6.38 17.07 9.74
C PRO A 28 -6.80 16.84 11.21
N ARG A 29 -7.24 17.88 11.92
CA ARG A 29 -7.78 17.76 13.28
C ARG A 29 -9.19 17.18 13.30
N VAL A 30 -9.88 17.14 12.15
CA VAL A 30 -11.21 16.54 11.98
C VAL A 30 -11.12 15.06 11.57
N LEU A 31 -9.91 14.58 11.34
CA LEU A 31 -9.64 13.20 10.98
C LEU A 31 -9.46 12.38 12.26
N GLY A 32 -10.26 11.39 12.41
CA GLY A 32 -10.23 10.54 13.58
C GLY A 32 -11.60 10.48 14.27
N GLY A 33 -11.75 9.57 15.22
CA GLY A 33 -13.03 9.34 15.89
C GLY A 33 -13.99 8.43 15.15
N GLY A 34 -13.48 7.60 14.20
CA GLY A 34 -14.25 6.52 13.57
C GLY A 34 -15.21 6.94 12.45
N THR A 35 -15.14 8.20 11.97
CA THR A 35 -15.97 8.67 10.86
C THR A 35 -15.14 9.22 9.72
N ARG A 36 -15.50 8.86 8.47
CA ARG A 36 -14.90 9.50 7.30
C ARG A 36 -15.26 10.98 7.30
N PRO A 37 -14.28 11.89 7.09
CA PRO A 37 -14.58 13.32 6.97
C PRO A 37 -15.58 13.58 5.84
N ALA A 38 -16.62 14.36 6.11
CA ALA A 38 -17.50 14.85 5.07
C ALA A 38 -16.75 15.80 4.13
N GLY A 39 -17.12 15.80 2.85
CA GLY A 39 -16.53 16.73 1.86
C GLY A 39 -15.26 16.23 1.19
N ILE A 40 -14.94 14.94 1.29
CA ILE A 40 -13.90 14.27 0.48
C ILE A 40 -14.59 13.37 -0.55
N GLU A 41 -14.33 13.64 -1.82
CA GLU A 41 -14.79 12.83 -2.94
C GLU A 41 -13.58 12.26 -3.68
N VAL A 42 -13.54 10.95 -3.82
CA VAL A 42 -12.55 10.28 -4.68
C VAL A 42 -13.13 10.26 -6.09
N LEU A 43 -12.50 11.00 -7.01
CA LEU A 43 -12.97 11.14 -8.38
C LEU A 43 -12.61 9.93 -9.24
N HIS A 44 -11.36 9.50 -9.13
CA HIS A 44 -10.87 8.31 -9.85
C HIS A 44 -9.58 7.80 -9.22
N MET A 45 -9.34 6.49 -9.37
CA MET A 45 -8.09 5.84 -8.99
C MET A 45 -7.70 4.83 -10.06
N ARG A 46 -6.41 4.70 -10.31
CA ARG A 46 -5.88 3.73 -11.28
C ARG A 46 -4.52 3.18 -10.87
N VAL A 47 -4.16 2.03 -11.39
CA VAL A 47 -2.86 1.40 -11.22
C VAL A 47 -2.28 0.97 -12.57
N ASP A 48 -1.03 1.32 -12.80
CA ASP A 48 -0.28 0.92 -13.98
C ASP A 48 0.96 0.12 -13.57
N ARG A 49 1.10 -1.10 -14.09
CA ARG A 49 2.29 -1.94 -13.86
C ARG A 49 3.45 -1.43 -14.70
N ILE A 50 4.62 -1.28 -14.11
CA ILE A 50 5.84 -0.84 -14.82
C ILE A 50 6.31 -1.96 -15.76
N ARG A 51 6.45 -3.18 -15.25
CA ARG A 51 7.02 -4.32 -15.97
C ARG A 51 8.41 -3.95 -16.56
N ARG A 52 8.56 -4.04 -17.88
CA ARG A 52 9.78 -3.68 -18.63
C ARG A 52 9.66 -2.33 -19.34
N ARG A 53 8.62 -1.53 -19.04
CA ARG A 53 8.42 -0.21 -19.64
C ARG A 53 9.29 0.83 -18.94
N ASP A 54 9.59 1.91 -19.64
CA ASP A 54 10.21 3.10 -19.05
C ASP A 54 9.27 3.70 -18.01
N PRO A 55 9.70 3.85 -16.73
CA PRO A 55 8.87 4.41 -15.68
C PRO A 55 8.32 5.80 -15.98
N ASN A 56 9.09 6.66 -16.66
CA ASN A 56 8.66 8.01 -17.03
C ASN A 56 7.43 7.96 -17.96
N ARG A 57 7.47 7.09 -18.97
CA ARG A 57 6.33 6.91 -19.88
C ARG A 57 5.10 6.36 -19.18
N VAL A 58 5.30 5.47 -18.19
CA VAL A 58 4.19 4.93 -17.40
C VAL A 58 3.60 6.02 -16.50
N ILE A 59 4.45 6.87 -15.91
CA ILE A 59 4.01 8.02 -15.10
C ILE A 59 3.20 9.00 -15.94
N GLU A 60 3.76 9.47 -17.05
CA GLU A 60 3.11 10.46 -17.91
C GLU A 60 1.80 9.93 -18.51
N GLY A 61 1.82 8.73 -19.10
CA GLY A 61 0.64 8.12 -19.68
C GLY A 61 -0.44 7.78 -18.66
N GLY A 62 -0.04 7.26 -17.47
CA GLY A 62 -0.95 6.95 -16.38
C GLY A 62 -1.58 8.20 -15.77
N TYR A 63 -0.81 9.28 -15.63
CA TYR A 63 -1.34 10.55 -15.14
C TYR A 63 -2.32 11.20 -16.13
N GLN A 64 -2.00 11.21 -17.43
CA GLN A 64 -2.93 11.70 -18.43
C GLN A 64 -4.24 10.91 -18.42
N ALA A 65 -4.15 9.58 -18.37
CA ALA A 65 -5.32 8.74 -18.31
C ALA A 65 -6.14 8.95 -17.00
N LEU A 66 -5.48 9.19 -15.85
CA LEU A 66 -6.19 9.58 -14.62
C LEU A 66 -7.01 10.86 -14.81
N ILE A 67 -6.42 11.88 -15.43
CA ILE A 67 -7.08 13.17 -15.69
C ILE A 67 -8.30 12.98 -16.60
N ASP A 68 -8.13 12.24 -17.68
CA ASP A 68 -9.21 11.97 -18.65
C ASP A 68 -10.36 11.16 -18.01
N GLU A 69 -10.03 10.08 -17.30
CA GLU A 69 -10.99 9.19 -16.65
C GLU A 69 -11.72 9.86 -15.49
N ALA A 70 -11.07 10.80 -14.80
CA ALA A 70 -11.70 11.62 -13.76
C ALA A 70 -12.53 12.80 -14.31
N GLY A 71 -12.56 13.01 -15.64
CA GLY A 71 -13.28 14.12 -16.29
C GLY A 71 -12.69 15.50 -15.93
N LEU A 72 -11.38 15.57 -15.71
CA LEU A 72 -10.64 16.76 -15.31
C LEU A 72 -9.85 17.36 -16.50
N ARG A 73 -9.46 18.61 -16.35
CA ARG A 73 -8.38 19.23 -17.13
C ARG A 73 -7.19 19.43 -16.21
N HIS A 74 -5.98 19.46 -16.76
CA HIS A 74 -4.77 19.76 -15.97
C HIS A 74 -4.88 21.06 -15.16
N ALA A 75 -5.56 22.07 -15.72
CA ALA A 75 -5.78 23.37 -15.06
C ALA A 75 -6.71 23.28 -13.85
N ASP A 76 -7.53 22.24 -13.73
CA ASP A 76 -8.43 22.05 -12.61
C ASP A 76 -7.69 21.48 -11.37
N VAL A 77 -6.47 20.94 -11.56
CA VAL A 77 -5.67 20.32 -10.50
C VAL A 77 -4.85 21.40 -9.78
N GLY A 78 -5.21 21.69 -8.53
CA GLY A 78 -4.51 22.66 -7.69
C GLY A 78 -3.18 22.13 -7.12
N TYR A 79 -3.05 20.81 -6.94
CA TYR A 79 -1.85 20.21 -6.36
C TYR A 79 -1.58 18.80 -6.88
N VAL A 80 -0.36 18.56 -7.37
CA VAL A 80 0.13 17.23 -7.74
C VAL A 80 1.07 16.74 -6.64
N ALA A 81 0.59 15.81 -5.82
CA ALA A 81 1.34 15.22 -4.73
C ALA A 81 1.98 13.89 -5.16
N THR A 82 3.18 13.62 -4.71
CA THR A 82 3.87 12.36 -5.00
C THR A 82 4.36 11.68 -3.74
N THR A 83 4.54 10.36 -3.83
CA THR A 83 5.21 9.53 -2.83
C THR A 83 5.96 8.38 -3.51
N GLY A 84 6.75 7.63 -2.75
CA GLY A 84 7.57 6.54 -3.29
C GLY A 84 8.81 7.06 -4.00
N ASP A 85 9.25 6.38 -5.06
CA ASP A 85 10.40 6.74 -5.89
C ASP A 85 9.99 7.73 -7.00
N ALA A 86 9.63 8.94 -6.57
CA ALA A 86 8.96 9.93 -7.42
C ALA A 86 9.89 10.99 -8.01
N ASP A 87 11.21 10.76 -8.05
CA ASP A 87 12.15 11.72 -8.65
C ASP A 87 11.90 11.91 -10.15
N ALA A 88 11.39 10.89 -10.80
CA ALA A 88 10.98 10.92 -12.21
C ALA A 88 9.74 11.79 -12.50
N VAL A 89 8.98 12.22 -11.48
CA VAL A 89 7.77 13.05 -11.69
C VAL A 89 8.16 14.52 -11.71
N ALA A 90 8.55 15.03 -12.87
CA ALA A 90 9.01 16.43 -13.02
C ALA A 90 7.90 17.47 -12.77
N PHE A 91 6.64 17.12 -13.01
CA PHE A 91 5.49 18.02 -12.87
C PHE A 91 4.86 18.00 -11.46
N ARG A 92 5.48 17.34 -10.47
CA ARG A 92 5.01 17.31 -9.09
C ARG A 92 5.02 18.70 -8.45
N THR A 93 3.98 19.02 -7.69
CA THR A 93 3.94 20.22 -6.83
C THR A 93 4.68 19.97 -5.51
N GLY A 94 4.60 18.76 -4.99
CA GLY A 94 5.32 18.37 -3.78
C GLY A 94 5.38 16.88 -3.55
N HIS A 95 6.33 16.48 -2.69
CA HIS A 95 6.59 15.08 -2.35
C HIS A 95 6.36 14.83 -0.86
N PHE A 96 5.84 13.65 -0.53
CA PHE A 96 5.60 13.18 0.83
C PHE A 96 6.22 11.80 1.06
N TYR A 97 6.70 11.54 2.26
CA TYR A 97 7.24 10.23 2.62
C TYR A 97 6.15 9.16 2.60
N GLY A 98 6.48 7.98 2.08
CA GLY A 98 5.53 6.87 1.91
C GLY A 98 4.82 6.46 3.20
N MET A 99 5.51 6.46 4.34
CA MET A 99 4.87 6.16 5.63
C MET A 99 3.76 7.16 5.98
N THR A 100 3.99 8.44 5.71
CA THR A 100 3.00 9.50 5.97
C THR A 100 1.77 9.37 5.06
N THR A 101 2.00 9.02 3.79
CA THR A 101 0.91 8.86 2.82
C THR A 101 0.12 7.58 3.05
N HIS A 102 0.78 6.46 3.35
CA HIS A 102 0.09 5.21 3.70
C HIS A 102 -0.72 5.35 4.99
N ALA A 103 -0.18 6.01 6.03
CA ALA A 103 -0.93 6.30 7.25
C ALA A 103 -2.18 7.15 6.95
N ARG A 104 -2.08 8.18 6.11
CA ARG A 104 -3.19 9.03 5.74
C ARG A 104 -4.23 8.29 4.91
N GLY A 105 -3.80 7.49 3.94
CA GLY A 105 -4.69 6.67 3.12
C GLY A 105 -5.39 5.60 3.94
N ALA A 106 -4.67 4.91 4.82
CA ALA A 106 -5.22 3.92 5.73
C ALA A 106 -6.33 4.51 6.61
N LEU A 107 -6.10 5.68 7.22
CA LEU A 107 -7.08 6.34 8.06
C LEU A 107 -8.30 6.85 7.26
N HIS A 108 -8.13 7.18 5.98
CA HIS A 108 -9.26 7.53 5.12
C HIS A 108 -10.15 6.32 4.80
N LEU A 109 -9.53 5.17 4.54
CA LEU A 109 -10.23 3.91 4.25
C LEU A 109 -10.87 3.32 5.50
N GLU A 110 -10.16 3.35 6.63
CA GLU A 110 -10.62 2.87 7.94
C GLU A 110 -10.36 3.93 9.01
N PRO A 111 -11.36 4.77 9.32
CA PRO A 111 -11.20 5.89 10.27
C PRO A 111 -10.88 5.48 11.72
N ALA A 112 -11.07 4.22 12.07
CA ALA A 112 -10.72 3.69 13.38
C ALA A 112 -9.32 3.02 13.41
N ALA A 113 -8.56 3.07 12.29
CA ALA A 113 -7.25 2.45 12.22
C ALA A 113 -6.24 3.14 13.15
N THR A 114 -5.54 2.33 13.94
CA THR A 114 -4.44 2.73 14.80
C THR A 114 -3.08 2.47 14.16
N GLY A 115 -3.07 1.74 13.04
CA GLY A 115 -1.87 1.45 12.28
C GLY A 115 -2.14 1.06 10.84
N ALA A 116 -1.08 1.02 10.05
CA ALA A 116 -1.08 0.50 8.69
C ALA A 116 0.03 -0.54 8.51
N LEU A 117 -0.27 -1.61 7.79
CA LEU A 117 0.71 -2.57 7.30
C LEU A 117 0.85 -2.37 5.79
N ASP A 118 1.87 -1.64 5.37
CA ASP A 118 2.18 -1.42 3.96
C ASP A 118 3.06 -2.55 3.43
N VAL A 119 2.53 -3.32 2.48
CA VAL A 119 3.23 -4.45 1.85
C VAL A 119 3.51 -4.14 0.40
N GLY A 120 4.74 -3.73 0.15
CA GLY A 120 5.24 -3.37 -1.16
C GLY A 120 5.98 -4.50 -1.88
N ALA A 121 6.50 -4.18 -3.07
CA ALA A 121 7.30 -5.12 -3.85
C ALA A 121 8.68 -5.41 -3.22
N LEU A 122 9.30 -4.45 -2.53
CA LEU A 122 10.66 -4.59 -1.99
C LEU A 122 10.69 -4.76 -0.47
N HIS A 123 9.72 -4.26 0.27
CA HIS A 123 9.68 -4.30 1.73
C HIS A 123 8.25 -4.22 2.26
N ALA A 124 8.09 -4.59 3.53
CA ALA A 124 6.87 -4.35 4.29
C ALA A 124 7.18 -3.40 5.47
N ARG A 125 6.20 -2.56 5.82
CA ARG A 125 6.30 -1.59 6.91
C ARG A 125 5.05 -1.67 7.79
N ALA A 126 5.25 -1.86 9.09
CA ALA A 126 4.21 -1.68 10.10
C ALA A 126 4.33 -0.26 10.66
N ILE A 127 3.31 0.54 10.48
CA ILE A 127 3.29 1.97 10.78
C ILE A 127 2.27 2.18 11.90
N MET A 128 2.71 2.66 13.06
CA MET A 128 1.85 3.10 14.15
C MET A 128 1.48 4.57 13.95
N MET A 129 0.22 4.92 14.09
CA MET A 129 -0.27 6.28 13.85
C MET A 129 -1.33 6.70 14.87
N ASP A 130 -1.49 8.00 15.04
CA ASP A 130 -2.60 8.58 15.81
C ASP A 130 -3.85 8.79 14.93
N ASP A 131 -4.92 9.28 15.56
CA ASP A 131 -6.20 9.60 14.95
C ASP A 131 -6.15 10.75 13.91
N ARG A 132 -5.01 11.39 13.74
CA ARG A 132 -4.72 12.42 12.75
C ARG A 132 -3.78 11.96 11.65
N SER A 133 -3.54 10.65 11.55
CA SER A 133 -2.56 10.02 10.67
C SER A 133 -1.09 10.46 10.89
N LYS A 134 -0.77 11.02 12.07
CA LYS A 134 0.62 11.28 12.42
C LYS A 134 1.31 9.96 12.73
N VAL A 135 2.41 9.70 12.05
CA VAL A 135 3.24 8.52 12.31
C VAL A 135 3.91 8.68 13.69
N LEU A 136 3.61 7.77 14.61
CA LEU A 136 4.16 7.72 15.96
C LEU A 136 5.41 6.84 16.03
N GLY A 137 5.47 5.81 15.21
CA GLY A 137 6.57 4.87 15.10
C GLY A 137 6.39 3.93 13.93
N TYR A 138 7.42 3.19 13.58
CA TYR A 138 7.33 2.17 12.55
C TYR A 138 8.37 1.08 12.76
N GLN A 139 8.07 -0.08 12.18
CA GLN A 139 9.03 -1.15 11.95
C GLN A 139 9.00 -1.54 10.48
N MET A 140 10.12 -1.97 9.95
CA MET A 140 10.26 -2.34 8.55
C MET A 140 11.02 -3.65 8.41
N THR A 141 10.66 -4.46 7.43
CA THR A 141 11.47 -5.62 7.09
C THR A 141 12.87 -5.18 6.68
N SER A 142 13.88 -5.93 7.13
CA SER A 142 15.25 -5.74 6.64
C SER A 142 15.30 -5.96 5.12
N GLN A 143 16.40 -5.64 4.46
CA GLN A 143 16.61 -5.79 3.01
C GLN A 143 16.48 -7.24 2.48
N CYS A 144 15.99 -8.17 3.29
CA CYS A 144 15.74 -9.56 2.89
C CYS A 144 14.47 -9.66 2.04
N ALA A 145 14.64 -10.02 0.78
CA ALA A 145 13.56 -10.11 -0.21
C ALA A 145 12.46 -11.14 0.14
N SER A 146 12.70 -12.11 1.02
CA SER A 146 11.77 -13.19 1.33
C SER A 146 10.45 -12.80 2.04
N GLY A 147 10.30 -11.52 2.37
CA GLY A 147 9.06 -10.92 2.88
C GLY A 147 8.55 -9.80 1.97
N SER A 148 8.83 -9.85 0.68
CA SER A 148 8.48 -8.80 -0.27
C SER A 148 7.60 -9.34 -1.40
N GLY A 149 6.84 -8.47 -2.02
CA GLY A 149 6.02 -8.83 -3.18
C GLY A 149 6.84 -9.32 -4.38
N GLN A 150 8.08 -8.85 -4.51
CA GLN A 150 9.01 -9.31 -5.57
C GLN A 150 9.36 -10.79 -5.41
N PHE A 151 9.54 -11.26 -4.17
CA PHE A 151 9.76 -12.69 -3.91
C PHE A 151 8.54 -13.50 -4.35
N LEU A 152 7.33 -13.10 -3.96
CA LEU A 152 6.10 -13.79 -4.37
C LEU A 152 5.95 -13.80 -5.90
N GLU A 153 6.25 -12.70 -6.57
CA GLU A 153 6.22 -12.60 -8.03
C GLU A 153 7.24 -13.53 -8.71
N ASN A 154 8.45 -13.65 -8.18
CA ASN A 154 9.46 -14.55 -8.70
C ASN A 154 9.01 -16.01 -8.59
N ILE A 155 8.50 -16.40 -7.42
CA ILE A 155 8.01 -17.76 -7.20
C ILE A 155 6.79 -18.07 -8.08
N SER A 156 5.81 -17.16 -8.17
CA SER A 156 4.62 -17.37 -9.02
C SER A 156 5.03 -17.58 -10.48
N ARG A 157 6.00 -16.80 -10.97
CA ARG A 157 6.56 -16.94 -12.31
C ARG A 157 7.26 -18.28 -12.51
N TYR A 158 8.04 -18.75 -11.52
CA TYR A 158 8.69 -20.05 -11.56
C TYR A 158 7.66 -21.19 -11.61
N LEU A 159 6.56 -21.07 -10.86
CA LEU A 159 5.47 -22.04 -10.87
C LEU A 159 4.54 -21.92 -12.10
N GLY A 160 4.76 -20.97 -12.98
CA GLY A 160 3.92 -20.72 -14.16
C GLY A 160 2.54 -20.12 -13.82
N VAL A 161 2.40 -19.48 -12.65
CA VAL A 161 1.14 -18.91 -12.15
C VAL A 161 1.14 -17.40 -12.34
N GLY A 162 0.01 -16.86 -12.80
CA GLY A 162 -0.21 -15.41 -12.84
C GLY A 162 -0.33 -14.82 -11.42
N LEU A 163 0.28 -13.66 -11.18
CA LEU A 163 0.26 -13.04 -9.85
C LEU A 163 -1.18 -12.78 -9.34
N GLY A 164 -2.13 -12.55 -10.24
CA GLY A 164 -3.56 -12.38 -9.87
C GLY A 164 -4.27 -13.67 -9.45
N GLU A 165 -3.68 -14.83 -9.74
CA GLU A 165 -4.27 -16.15 -9.42
C GLU A 165 -3.69 -16.73 -8.12
N VAL A 166 -2.58 -16.16 -7.63
CA VAL A 166 -1.82 -16.67 -6.48
C VAL A 166 -2.70 -16.77 -5.23
N GLY A 167 -3.46 -15.72 -4.94
CA GLY A 167 -4.33 -15.68 -3.76
C GLY A 167 -5.39 -16.77 -3.77
N GLU A 168 -6.09 -16.94 -4.89
CA GLU A 168 -7.15 -17.97 -5.03
C GLU A 168 -6.58 -19.40 -4.96
N LEU A 169 -5.44 -19.65 -5.60
CA LEU A 169 -4.78 -20.94 -5.52
C LEU A 169 -4.34 -21.25 -4.08
N SER A 170 -3.75 -20.27 -3.40
CA SER A 170 -3.32 -20.42 -2.00
C SER A 170 -4.47 -20.80 -1.07
N ILE A 171 -5.67 -20.25 -1.27
CA ILE A 171 -6.86 -20.57 -0.47
C ILE A 171 -7.30 -22.04 -0.65
N ARG A 172 -7.03 -22.63 -1.82
CA ARG A 172 -7.40 -24.02 -2.13
C ARG A 172 -6.43 -25.07 -1.58
N ALA A 173 -5.38 -24.65 -0.89
CA ALA A 173 -4.39 -25.53 -0.31
C ALA A 173 -5.00 -26.47 0.73
N ASP A 174 -4.70 -27.77 0.62
CA ASP A 174 -5.17 -28.82 1.53
C ASP A 174 -4.06 -29.25 2.53
N GLU A 175 -2.79 -29.18 2.13
CA GLU A 175 -1.65 -29.61 2.93
C GLU A 175 -0.44 -28.64 2.71
N PRO A 176 -0.51 -27.41 3.23
CA PRO A 176 0.50 -26.39 2.97
C PRO A 176 1.87 -26.74 3.56
N GLU A 177 2.91 -26.59 2.75
CA GLU A 177 4.30 -26.79 3.18
C GLU A 177 5.06 -25.46 3.17
N LYS A 178 5.48 -25.00 4.36
CA LYS A 178 6.28 -23.78 4.48
C LYS A 178 7.73 -24.03 4.01
N PRO A 179 8.33 -23.10 3.24
CA PRO A 179 9.78 -23.14 3.01
C PRO A 179 10.53 -23.02 4.33
N SER A 180 11.60 -23.81 4.48
CA SER A 180 12.36 -23.92 5.73
C SER A 180 13.24 -22.71 6.00
N SER A 181 13.49 -21.88 4.99
CA SER A 181 14.56 -20.91 5.03
C SER A 181 14.14 -19.47 5.31
N ILE A 182 15.05 -18.79 5.98
CA ILE A 182 14.92 -17.38 6.34
C ILE A 182 15.27 -16.46 5.15
N CYS A 183 16.05 -16.96 4.19
CA CYS A 183 16.58 -16.21 3.04
C CYS A 183 15.76 -16.48 1.77
N ALA A 184 15.48 -15.45 0.95
CA ALA A 184 14.76 -15.60 -0.32
C ALA A 184 15.42 -16.61 -1.27
N VAL A 185 16.75 -16.57 -1.40
CA VAL A 185 17.51 -17.46 -2.29
C VAL A 185 17.35 -18.93 -1.85
N LEU A 186 17.43 -19.20 -0.56
CA LEU A 186 17.23 -20.55 -0.02
C LEU A 186 15.77 -20.98 -0.14
N SER A 187 14.82 -20.05 0.04
CA SER A 187 13.39 -20.34 -0.16
C SER A 187 13.07 -20.69 -1.62
N GLU A 188 13.73 -20.07 -2.60
CA GLU A 188 13.63 -20.47 -4.01
C GLU A 188 14.12 -21.91 -4.22
N THR A 189 15.22 -22.30 -3.58
CA THR A 189 15.73 -23.68 -3.59
C THR A 189 14.74 -24.65 -2.94
N ASP A 190 14.13 -24.26 -1.82
CA ASP A 190 13.10 -25.07 -1.17
C ASP A 190 11.89 -25.29 -2.10
N VAL A 191 11.45 -24.25 -2.80
CA VAL A 191 10.34 -24.37 -3.78
C VAL A 191 10.71 -25.34 -4.92
N ILE A 192 11.95 -25.28 -5.44
CA ILE A 192 12.42 -26.22 -6.46
C ILE A 192 12.34 -27.65 -5.92
N ASN A 193 12.76 -27.89 -4.69
CA ASN A 193 12.69 -29.20 -4.05
C ASN A 193 11.24 -29.66 -3.83
N MET A 194 10.33 -28.76 -3.43
CA MET A 194 8.90 -29.05 -3.28
C MET A 194 8.29 -29.49 -4.61
N VAL A 195 8.56 -28.75 -5.70
CA VAL A 195 8.10 -29.12 -7.06
C VAL A 195 8.66 -30.48 -7.46
N SER A 196 9.93 -30.75 -7.20
CA SER A 196 10.57 -32.05 -7.52
C SER A 196 9.95 -33.23 -6.76
N ARG A 197 9.41 -32.98 -5.56
CA ARG A 197 8.68 -33.97 -4.74
C ARG A 197 7.20 -34.10 -5.13
N GLY A 198 6.73 -33.33 -6.10
CA GLY A 198 5.34 -33.36 -6.56
C GLY A 198 4.37 -32.66 -5.62
N ILE A 199 4.82 -31.73 -4.78
CA ILE A 199 3.95 -30.92 -3.93
C ILE A 199 3.07 -30.04 -4.83
N LYS A 200 1.76 -29.98 -4.55
CA LYS A 200 0.80 -29.19 -5.31
C LYS A 200 1.16 -27.70 -5.25
N THR A 201 0.96 -26.99 -6.35
CA THR A 201 1.22 -25.55 -6.45
C THR A 201 0.48 -24.75 -5.39
N GLU A 202 -0.77 -25.11 -5.09
CA GLU A 202 -1.60 -24.49 -4.05
C GLU A 202 -0.93 -24.56 -2.68
N ASN A 203 -0.38 -25.74 -2.34
CA ASN A 203 0.29 -26.00 -1.07
C ASN A 203 1.59 -25.21 -0.92
N ILE A 204 2.35 -25.09 -2.02
CA ILE A 204 3.57 -24.27 -2.08
C ILE A 204 3.22 -22.79 -1.87
N LEU A 205 2.22 -22.27 -2.60
CA LEU A 205 1.81 -20.86 -2.51
C LEU A 205 1.29 -20.52 -1.11
N LYS A 206 0.46 -21.37 -0.51
CA LYS A 206 -0.01 -21.19 0.87
C LYS A 206 1.16 -21.23 1.87
N GLY A 207 2.11 -22.13 1.70
CA GLY A 207 3.30 -22.20 2.53
C GLY A 207 4.13 -20.92 2.48
N ILE A 208 4.26 -20.29 1.30
CA ILE A 208 4.90 -19.00 1.11
C ILE A 208 4.12 -17.88 1.81
N HIS A 209 2.80 -17.82 1.62
CA HIS A 209 1.97 -16.83 2.28
C HIS A 209 2.06 -16.93 3.81
N LEU A 210 2.03 -18.14 4.36
CA LEU A 210 2.22 -18.36 5.79
C LEU A 210 3.61 -17.90 6.28
N SER A 211 4.67 -18.13 5.50
CA SER A 211 6.01 -17.65 5.83
C SER A 211 6.10 -16.12 5.81
N MET A 212 5.48 -15.46 4.82
CA MET A 212 5.40 -13.99 4.75
C MET A 212 4.57 -13.43 5.91
N ALA A 213 3.39 -14.00 6.14
CA ALA A 213 2.46 -13.62 7.20
C ALA A 213 3.09 -13.72 8.60
N GLU A 214 3.86 -14.78 8.86
CA GLU A 214 4.61 -14.93 10.12
C GLU A 214 5.55 -13.75 10.38
N ARG A 215 6.22 -13.27 9.35
CA ARG A 215 7.12 -12.11 9.45
C ARG A 215 6.36 -10.82 9.68
N TYR A 216 5.22 -10.64 9.01
CA TYR A 216 4.39 -9.44 9.18
C TYR A 216 3.75 -9.39 10.56
N ALA A 217 3.30 -10.53 11.09
CA ALA A 217 2.80 -10.62 12.46
C ALA A 217 3.89 -10.25 13.49
N LYS A 218 5.12 -10.73 13.30
CA LYS A 218 6.28 -10.32 14.12
C LYS A 218 6.59 -8.83 13.99
N LEU A 219 6.44 -8.27 12.78
CA LEU A 219 6.68 -6.86 12.49
C LEU A 219 5.66 -5.97 13.21
N LEU A 220 4.37 -6.33 13.16
CA LEU A 220 3.28 -5.66 13.86
C LEU A 220 3.51 -5.66 15.38
N ARG A 221 3.90 -6.82 15.93
CA ARG A 221 4.23 -6.94 17.35
C ARG A 221 5.43 -6.07 17.73
N ALA A 222 6.49 -6.07 16.92
CA ALA A 222 7.69 -5.27 17.18
C ALA A 222 7.43 -3.77 17.09
N ALA A 223 6.44 -3.35 16.27
CA ALA A 223 5.98 -1.98 16.19
C ALA A 223 5.12 -1.55 17.38
N GLY A 224 4.67 -2.50 18.23
CA GLY A 224 3.83 -2.21 19.40
C GLY A 224 2.43 -1.70 19.02
N ILE A 225 1.91 -2.10 17.86
CA ILE A 225 0.60 -1.66 17.38
C ILE A 225 -0.47 -2.52 18.05
N GLU A 226 -1.54 -1.87 18.51
CA GLU A 226 -2.74 -2.51 19.06
C GLU A 226 -3.98 -1.92 18.37
N GLY A 227 -5.06 -2.72 18.29
CA GLY A 227 -6.31 -2.30 17.67
C GLY A 227 -6.37 -2.56 16.16
N ILE A 228 -6.98 -1.66 15.40
CA ILE A 228 -7.24 -1.87 13.97
C ILE A 228 -6.03 -1.51 13.11
N VAL A 229 -5.58 -2.47 12.32
CA VAL A 229 -4.49 -2.29 11.33
C VAL A 229 -5.05 -2.42 9.93
N MET A 230 -4.91 -1.37 9.13
CA MET A 230 -5.27 -1.38 7.72
C MET A 230 -4.12 -1.93 6.88
N MET A 231 -4.34 -3.02 6.15
CA MET A 231 -3.36 -3.50 5.17
C MET A 231 -3.39 -2.62 3.93
N THR A 232 -2.24 -2.16 3.49
CA THR A 232 -2.06 -1.26 2.34
C THR A 232 -0.92 -1.74 1.44
N GLY A 233 -0.71 -1.08 0.30
CA GLY A 233 0.35 -1.44 -0.64
C GLY A 233 -0.07 -2.47 -1.68
N GLY A 234 0.86 -2.84 -2.55
CA GLY A 234 0.56 -3.63 -3.75
C GLY A 234 0.03 -5.04 -3.50
N LEU A 235 0.29 -5.63 -2.33
CA LEU A 235 -0.22 -6.95 -1.94
C LEU A 235 -1.46 -6.91 -1.04
N ALA A 236 -2.01 -5.74 -0.77
CA ALA A 236 -3.22 -5.63 0.06
C ALA A 236 -4.46 -6.29 -0.57
N GLY A 237 -4.46 -6.49 -1.88
CA GLY A 237 -5.51 -7.21 -2.61
C GLY A 237 -5.29 -8.72 -2.74
N ASP A 238 -4.19 -9.28 -2.22
CA ASP A 238 -3.95 -10.73 -2.27
C ASP A 238 -4.71 -11.44 -1.15
N ILE A 239 -5.86 -12.02 -1.49
CA ILE A 239 -6.76 -12.67 -0.54
C ILE A 239 -6.12 -13.85 0.20
N GLY A 240 -5.20 -14.58 -0.43
CA GLY A 240 -4.48 -15.69 0.19
C GLY A 240 -3.48 -15.23 1.24
N LEU A 241 -2.77 -14.11 0.96
CA LEU A 241 -1.87 -13.49 1.92
C LEU A 241 -2.64 -12.87 3.09
N VAL A 242 -3.76 -12.21 2.81
CA VAL A 242 -4.65 -11.64 3.86
C VAL A 242 -5.14 -12.73 4.79
N GLN A 243 -5.64 -13.85 4.24
CA GLN A 243 -6.07 -14.99 5.03
C GLN A 243 -4.92 -15.58 5.87
N ALA A 244 -3.75 -15.79 5.27
CA ALA A 244 -2.59 -16.31 5.99
C ALA A 244 -2.15 -15.37 7.13
N LEU A 245 -2.29 -14.06 6.93
CA LEU A 245 -1.95 -13.08 7.96
C LEU A 245 -2.96 -13.07 9.11
N HIS A 246 -4.26 -13.25 8.86
CA HIS A 246 -5.24 -13.47 9.91
C HIS A 246 -4.89 -14.71 10.75
N GLU A 247 -4.58 -15.84 10.11
CA GLU A 247 -4.18 -17.08 10.78
C GLU A 247 -2.92 -16.87 11.66
N GLU A 248 -1.93 -16.13 11.16
CA GLU A 248 -0.68 -15.89 11.90
C GLU A 248 -0.85 -14.86 13.04
N ILE A 249 -1.67 -13.83 12.86
CA ILE A 249 -2.04 -12.88 13.92
C ILE A 249 -2.69 -13.62 15.09
N GLU A 250 -3.66 -14.49 14.81
CA GLU A 250 -4.33 -15.32 15.81
C GLU A 250 -3.34 -16.29 16.48
N ARG A 251 -2.60 -17.06 15.69
CA ARG A 251 -1.61 -18.03 16.20
C ARG A 251 -0.57 -17.40 17.12
N GLN A 252 -0.10 -16.21 16.74
CA GLN A 252 0.92 -15.49 17.51
C GLN A 252 0.31 -14.59 18.60
N ARG A 253 -1.02 -14.49 18.70
CA ARG A 253 -1.74 -13.62 19.64
C ARG A 253 -1.27 -12.17 19.56
N VAL A 254 -1.17 -11.63 18.33
CA VAL A 254 -0.85 -10.22 18.12
C VAL A 254 -2.13 -9.41 18.40
N PRO A 255 -2.10 -8.35 19.25
CA PRO A 255 -3.30 -7.65 19.66
C PRO A 255 -3.84 -6.67 18.61
N VAL A 256 -3.96 -7.12 17.35
CA VAL A 256 -4.45 -6.32 16.23
C VAL A 256 -5.61 -7.01 15.51
N GLU A 257 -6.51 -6.20 15.00
CA GLU A 257 -7.55 -6.59 14.04
C GLU A 257 -7.12 -6.11 12.66
N LEU A 258 -6.77 -7.05 11.77
CA LEU A 258 -6.39 -6.71 10.39
C LEU A 258 -7.64 -6.42 9.56
N ARG A 259 -7.63 -5.31 8.85
CA ARG A 259 -8.66 -4.95 7.87
C ARG A 259 -8.08 -4.65 6.51
N THR A 260 -8.86 -4.91 5.48
CA THR A 260 -8.60 -4.57 4.08
C THR A 260 -9.80 -3.86 3.48
N ASP A 261 -9.57 -3.10 2.43
CA ASP A 261 -10.59 -2.42 1.63
C ASP A 261 -10.24 -2.65 0.15
N PRO A 262 -11.18 -2.73 -0.79
CA PRO A 262 -10.89 -2.82 -2.21
C PRO A 262 -9.90 -1.76 -2.71
N ASP A 263 -9.90 -0.59 -2.09
CA ASP A 263 -9.03 0.53 -2.41
C ASP A 263 -7.70 0.56 -1.66
N SER A 264 -7.43 -0.44 -0.82
CA SER A 264 -6.19 -0.56 -0.01
C SER A 264 -4.90 -0.42 -0.82
N ILE A 265 -4.91 -0.90 -2.07
CA ILE A 265 -3.75 -0.81 -2.95
C ILE A 265 -3.40 0.63 -3.33
N TYR A 266 -4.37 1.54 -3.27
CA TYR A 266 -4.23 2.96 -3.61
C TYR A 266 -3.92 3.85 -2.40
N ALA A 267 -3.83 3.29 -1.19
CA ALA A 267 -3.67 4.07 0.04
C ALA A 267 -2.50 5.08 -0.02
N GLY A 268 -1.37 4.73 -0.63
CA GLY A 268 -0.23 5.62 -0.82
C GLY A 268 -0.58 6.84 -1.68
N ALA A 269 -1.18 6.62 -2.85
CA ALA A 269 -1.59 7.67 -3.77
C ALA A 269 -2.74 8.52 -3.20
N LEU A 270 -3.73 7.87 -2.62
CA LEU A 270 -4.86 8.53 -1.96
C LEU A 270 -4.39 9.43 -0.81
N GLY A 271 -3.54 8.91 0.06
CA GLY A 271 -2.96 9.68 1.15
C GLY A 271 -2.08 10.83 0.67
N ALA A 272 -1.33 10.66 -0.44
CA ALA A 272 -0.58 11.75 -1.05
C ALA A 272 -1.51 12.86 -1.55
N ALA A 273 -2.59 12.53 -2.26
CA ALA A 273 -3.58 13.48 -2.74
C ALA A 273 -4.21 14.27 -1.57
N LEU A 274 -4.62 13.59 -0.49
CA LEU A 274 -5.20 14.20 0.71
C LEU A 274 -4.21 15.13 1.43
N TRP A 275 -2.94 14.75 1.54
CA TRP A 275 -1.91 15.65 2.08
C TRP A 275 -1.63 16.84 1.14
N GLY A 276 -1.76 16.62 -0.17
CA GLY A 276 -1.66 17.68 -1.18
C GLY A 276 -2.70 18.76 -1.00
N THR A 277 -3.97 18.40 -0.78
CA THR A 277 -5.06 19.36 -0.51
C THR A 277 -4.79 20.18 0.74
N PHE A 278 -4.39 19.52 1.84
CA PHE A 278 -4.02 20.21 3.08
C PHE A 278 -2.88 21.21 2.88
N ARG A 279 -1.83 20.78 2.17
CA ARG A 279 -0.68 21.66 1.90
C ARG A 279 -1.04 22.83 0.99
N TYR A 280 -1.89 22.62 0.00
CA TYR A 280 -2.39 23.68 -0.87
C TYR A 280 -3.07 24.80 -0.07
N VAL A 281 -4.02 24.45 0.82
CA VAL A 281 -4.71 25.42 1.66
C VAL A 281 -3.76 26.14 2.60
N LYS A 282 -2.86 25.41 3.25
CA LYS A 282 -1.89 26.00 4.17
C LYS A 282 -0.97 26.99 3.47
N LEU A 283 -0.50 26.70 2.25
CA LEU A 283 0.35 27.59 1.47
C LEU A 283 -0.45 28.81 0.93
N GLY A 284 -1.70 28.62 0.52
CA GLY A 284 -2.60 29.71 0.13
C GLY A 284 -2.86 30.68 1.26
N GLY A 285 -3.10 30.17 2.47
CA GLY A 285 -3.25 30.98 3.67
C GLY A 285 -1.98 31.75 4.05
N LEU A 286 -0.79 31.15 3.88
CA LEU A 286 0.48 31.85 4.11
C LEU A 286 0.70 32.99 3.12
N LYS A 287 0.39 32.81 1.84
CA LYS A 287 0.48 33.87 0.82
C LYS A 287 -0.47 35.04 1.12
N GLN A 288 -1.70 34.76 1.58
CA GLN A 288 -2.67 35.80 1.97
C GLN A 288 -2.22 36.54 3.25
N ALA A 289 -1.51 35.88 4.15
CA ALA A 289 -0.96 36.48 5.37
C ALA A 289 0.34 37.29 5.17
N GLY A 290 0.85 37.39 3.95
CA GLY A 290 2.10 38.11 3.65
C GLY A 290 3.37 37.44 4.17
N VAL A 291 3.29 36.17 4.55
CA VAL A 291 4.41 35.35 5.01
C VAL A 291 4.82 34.46 3.83
N ALA A 292 5.59 35.02 2.91
CA ALA A 292 6.20 34.29 1.78
C ALA A 292 7.70 34.48 1.81
#